data_60074a3cba48af5ee041f589f7a9384e
#
_entry.id   60074a3cba48af5ee041f589f7a9384e
#
_cell.length_a   1.000
_cell.length_b   1.000
_cell.length_c   1.000
_cell.angle_alpha   90.00
_cell.angle_beta   90.00
_cell.angle_gamma   90.00
#
_symmetry.space_group_name_H-M   'P 1'
#
loop_
_entity.id
_entity.type
_entity.pdbx_description
1 polymer ?
#
loop_
_entity_poly.entity_id
_entity_poly.type
_entity_poly.pdbx_seq_one_letter_code
_entity_poly.pdbx_strand_id
1 'polypeptide(L)'
;IPIISMSVGTSICSFSAQMLMTVSMPFLLLNGLHFNILTTGALLTAWPIATMITAPIAGMMVDKVKQSTFGFIGLTIMSAALFSLTLISAHPSFWGMFIRMFFCGFGFAMFQTPNNNTIVTNSPPSRSGAASGLIGTARVTGQTIGAALVAFFFSMKGSVISNSNTCLRTATAIAALGAILSITRSEMKNIGRSSN
;
A
#
# COMPACT_ATOMS: atom_id res chain seq x y z
N ILE A 1 16.62 -16.63 0.78
CA ILE A 1 16.82 -16.07 -0.58
C ILE A 1 16.55 -14.58 -0.46
N PRO A 2 17.53 -13.69 -0.73
CA PRO A 2 17.41 -12.25 -0.47
C PRO A 2 16.21 -11.59 -1.20
N ILE A 3 15.89 -12.06 -2.41
CA ILE A 3 14.74 -11.56 -3.20
C ILE A 3 13.41 -11.77 -2.46
N ILE A 4 13.20 -12.92 -1.83
CA ILE A 4 11.98 -13.22 -1.07
C ILE A 4 11.90 -12.34 0.17
N SER A 5 12.99 -12.21 0.92
CA SER A 5 13.02 -11.37 2.14
C SER A 5 12.72 -9.91 1.84
N MET A 6 13.26 -9.36 0.75
CA MET A 6 12.96 -7.99 0.32
C MET A 6 11.51 -7.85 -0.13
N SER A 7 10.97 -8.84 -0.85
CA SER A 7 9.56 -8.86 -1.26
C SER A 7 8.62 -8.88 -0.05
N VAL A 8 8.95 -9.65 0.98
CA VAL A 8 8.22 -9.70 2.25
C VAL A 8 8.30 -8.37 2.98
N GLY A 9 9.49 -7.78 3.11
CA GLY A 9 9.68 -6.45 3.71
C GLY A 9 8.86 -5.37 3.01
N THR A 10 8.88 -5.36 1.66
CA THR A 10 8.06 -4.44 0.86
C THR A 10 6.56 -4.67 1.06
N SER A 11 6.13 -5.95 1.18
CA SER A 11 4.74 -6.29 1.52
C SER A 11 4.32 -5.73 2.88
N ILE A 12 5.15 -5.92 3.91
CA ILE A 12 4.88 -5.39 5.25
C ILE A 12 4.71 -3.87 5.21
N CYS A 13 5.60 -3.14 4.51
CA CYS A 13 5.47 -1.70 4.34
C CYS A 13 4.16 -1.31 3.65
N SER A 14 3.81 -1.96 2.53
CA SER A 14 2.60 -1.62 1.78
C SER A 14 1.31 -1.90 2.55
N PHE A 15 1.23 -3.04 3.26
CA PHE A 15 0.07 -3.37 4.09
C PHE A 15 -0.03 -2.50 5.35
N SER A 16 1.10 -2.04 5.93
CA SER A 16 1.10 -1.07 7.02
C SER A 16 0.57 0.29 6.57
N ALA A 17 1.02 0.77 5.41
CA ALA A 17 0.54 2.03 4.83
C ALA A 17 -0.95 1.95 4.46
N GLN A 18 -1.40 0.82 3.87
CA GLN A 18 -2.80 0.55 3.60
C GLN A 18 -3.64 0.63 4.88
N MET A 19 -3.21 -0.05 5.95
CA MET A 19 -3.97 -0.13 7.20
C MET A 19 -4.06 1.24 7.89
N LEU A 20 -2.97 2.00 7.90
CA LEU A 20 -2.95 3.38 8.38
C LEU A 20 -4.02 4.24 7.69
N MET A 21 -4.13 4.15 6.37
CA MET A 21 -5.16 4.86 5.60
C MET A 21 -6.56 4.30 5.90
N THR A 22 -6.75 2.98 5.78
CA THR A 22 -8.07 2.34 5.87
C THR A 22 -8.75 2.61 7.22
N VAL A 23 -7.98 2.65 8.31
CA VAL A 23 -8.54 2.90 9.64
C VAL A 23 -8.68 4.39 9.93
N SER A 24 -7.73 5.25 9.51
CA SER A 24 -7.79 6.68 9.81
C SER A 24 -8.80 7.46 8.96
N MET A 25 -9.05 7.02 7.71
CA MET A 25 -9.94 7.74 6.78
C MET A 25 -11.38 7.88 7.24
N PRO A 26 -12.07 6.85 7.78
CA PRO A 26 -13.41 7.01 8.32
C PRO A 26 -13.49 8.08 9.42
N PHE A 27 -12.51 8.11 10.34
CA PHE A 27 -12.46 9.12 11.39
C PHE A 27 -12.25 10.52 10.82
N LEU A 28 -11.35 10.67 9.84
CA LEU A 28 -11.11 11.95 9.17
C LEU A 28 -12.37 12.44 8.47
N LEU A 29 -13.07 11.59 7.72
CA LEU A 29 -14.22 11.97 6.94
C LEU A 29 -15.43 12.30 7.81
N LEU A 30 -15.75 11.45 8.81
CA LEU A 30 -16.91 11.63 9.67
C LEU A 30 -16.70 12.73 10.72
N ASN A 31 -15.60 12.64 11.48
CA ASN A 31 -15.39 13.46 12.66
C ASN A 31 -14.49 14.67 12.39
N GLY A 32 -13.65 14.62 11.35
CA GLY A 32 -12.78 15.73 10.97
C GLY A 32 -13.39 16.66 9.94
N LEU A 33 -13.96 16.10 8.87
CA LEU A 33 -14.51 16.85 7.72
C LEU A 33 -16.04 16.89 7.71
N HIS A 34 -16.69 16.25 8.69
CA HIS A 34 -18.14 16.25 8.90
C HIS A 34 -18.95 15.77 7.69
N PHE A 35 -18.40 14.85 6.89
CA PHE A 35 -19.18 14.18 5.85
C PHE A 35 -20.25 13.28 6.50
N ASN A 36 -21.40 13.15 5.83
CA ASN A 36 -22.42 12.20 6.28
C ASN A 36 -21.96 10.75 6.06
N ILE A 37 -22.62 9.81 6.75
CA ILE A 37 -22.26 8.36 6.72
C ILE A 37 -22.34 7.80 5.30
N LEU A 38 -23.34 8.17 4.52
CA LEU A 38 -23.54 7.68 3.16
C LEU A 38 -22.41 8.14 2.22
N THR A 39 -22.05 9.43 2.28
CA THR A 39 -20.95 9.99 1.50
C THR A 39 -19.61 9.37 1.91
N THR A 40 -19.39 9.18 3.21
CA THR A 40 -18.19 8.52 3.72
C THR A 40 -18.09 7.08 3.20
N GLY A 41 -19.18 6.30 3.28
CA GLY A 41 -19.23 4.95 2.73
C GLY A 41 -18.92 4.92 1.24
N ALA A 42 -19.52 5.84 0.45
CA ALA A 42 -19.24 5.95 -0.98
C ALA A 42 -17.77 6.30 -1.28
N LEU A 43 -17.16 7.20 -0.52
CA LEU A 43 -15.74 7.53 -0.65
C LEU A 43 -14.83 6.34 -0.34
N LEU A 44 -15.15 5.57 0.69
CA LEU A 44 -14.37 4.38 1.06
C LEU A 44 -14.41 3.28 -0.01
N THR A 45 -15.41 3.25 -0.90
CA THR A 45 -15.45 2.30 -2.02
C THR A 45 -14.43 2.59 -3.11
N ALA A 46 -13.85 3.79 -3.14
CA ALA A 46 -12.86 4.16 -4.16
C ALA A 46 -11.65 3.22 -4.19
N TRP A 47 -11.15 2.82 -3.03
CA TRP A 47 -10.04 1.88 -2.91
C TRP A 47 -10.35 0.48 -3.47
N PRO A 48 -11.40 -0.24 -3.01
CA PRO A 48 -11.72 -1.55 -3.56
C PRO A 48 -12.08 -1.50 -5.06
N ILE A 49 -12.72 -0.45 -5.56
CA ILE A 49 -12.99 -0.27 -7.00
C ILE A 49 -11.66 -0.19 -7.77
N ALA A 50 -10.73 0.64 -7.31
CA ALA A 50 -9.41 0.76 -7.92
C ALA A 50 -8.66 -0.58 -7.94
N THR A 51 -8.64 -1.31 -6.82
CA THR A 51 -7.96 -2.61 -6.75
C THR A 51 -8.62 -3.65 -7.64
N MET A 52 -9.94 -3.67 -7.72
CA MET A 52 -10.70 -4.59 -8.57
C MET A 52 -10.39 -4.39 -10.06
N ILE A 53 -10.25 -3.15 -10.49
CA ILE A 53 -9.92 -2.82 -11.90
C ILE A 53 -8.44 -3.07 -12.18
N THR A 54 -7.56 -2.71 -11.25
CA THR A 54 -6.11 -2.71 -11.49
C THR A 54 -5.50 -4.09 -11.34
N ALA A 55 -5.99 -4.94 -10.44
CA ALA A 55 -5.38 -6.25 -10.17
C ALA A 55 -5.34 -7.17 -11.42
N PRO A 56 -6.41 -7.32 -12.23
CA PRO A 56 -6.34 -8.12 -13.45
C PRO A 56 -5.38 -7.51 -14.49
N ILE A 57 -5.35 -6.18 -14.63
CA ILE A 57 -4.43 -5.48 -15.55
C ILE A 57 -2.98 -5.73 -15.13
N ALA A 58 -2.68 -5.57 -13.85
CA ALA A 58 -1.37 -5.86 -13.28
C ALA A 58 -0.98 -7.33 -13.49
N GLY A 59 -1.94 -8.26 -13.34
CA GLY A 59 -1.72 -9.69 -13.61
C GLY A 59 -1.32 -9.98 -15.06
N MET A 60 -1.98 -9.38 -16.03
CA MET A 60 -1.63 -9.53 -17.46
C MET A 60 -0.27 -8.93 -17.82
N MET A 61 0.21 -7.98 -17.05
CA MET A 61 1.50 -7.30 -17.28
C MET A 61 2.67 -7.94 -16.54
N VAL A 62 2.43 -8.85 -15.59
CA VAL A 62 3.47 -9.48 -14.75
C VAL A 62 4.59 -10.13 -15.56
N ASP A 63 4.26 -10.77 -16.69
CA ASP A 63 5.22 -11.46 -17.53
C ASP A 63 5.92 -10.54 -18.54
N LYS A 64 5.38 -9.35 -18.79
CA LYS A 64 5.86 -8.40 -19.81
C LYS A 64 6.79 -7.33 -19.25
N VAL A 65 6.73 -7.05 -17.95
CA VAL A 65 7.46 -5.96 -17.30
C VAL A 65 8.28 -6.49 -16.14
N LYS A 66 9.43 -5.86 -15.87
CA LYS A 66 10.24 -6.19 -14.68
C LYS A 66 9.39 -5.94 -13.43
N GLN A 67 9.13 -6.99 -12.67
CA GLN A 67 8.25 -6.98 -11.49
C GLN A 67 8.66 -5.96 -10.43
N SER A 68 9.97 -5.72 -10.26
CA SER A 68 10.49 -4.71 -9.32
C SER A 68 10.22 -3.28 -9.78
N THR A 69 10.36 -2.99 -11.07
CA THR A 69 10.06 -1.66 -11.63
C THR A 69 8.57 -1.36 -11.53
N PHE A 70 7.74 -2.37 -11.84
CA PHE A 70 6.30 -2.23 -11.76
C PHE A 70 5.83 -2.01 -10.31
N GLY A 71 6.43 -2.75 -9.36
CA GLY A 71 6.20 -2.56 -7.94
C GLY A 71 6.66 -1.20 -7.41
N PHE A 72 7.79 -0.70 -7.89
CA PHE A 72 8.28 0.64 -7.56
C PHE A 72 7.31 1.73 -8.03
N ILE A 73 6.86 1.67 -9.28
CA ILE A 73 5.89 2.63 -9.83
C ILE A 73 4.59 2.59 -9.02
N GLY A 74 4.06 1.40 -8.72
CA GLY A 74 2.85 1.24 -7.94
C GLY A 74 2.95 1.88 -6.55
N LEU A 75 4.02 1.60 -5.80
CA LEU A 75 4.22 2.18 -4.47
C LEU A 75 4.52 3.68 -4.51
N THR A 76 5.16 4.18 -5.56
CA THR A 76 5.36 5.62 -5.76
C THR A 76 4.04 6.33 -5.99
N ILE A 77 3.16 5.78 -6.83
CA ILE A 77 1.80 6.30 -7.05
C ILE A 77 1.01 6.28 -5.74
N MET A 78 1.06 5.17 -4.99
CA MET A 78 0.39 5.05 -3.70
C MET A 78 0.91 6.10 -2.71
N SER A 79 2.23 6.28 -2.61
CA SER A 79 2.85 7.26 -1.72
C SER A 79 2.45 8.70 -2.10
N ALA A 80 2.49 9.04 -3.38
CA ALA A 80 2.07 10.37 -3.87
C ALA A 80 0.58 10.62 -3.60
N ALA A 81 -0.27 9.62 -3.80
CA ALA A 81 -1.70 9.71 -3.52
C ALA A 81 -1.98 9.88 -2.02
N LEU A 82 -1.29 9.12 -1.15
CA LEU A 82 -1.36 9.28 0.31
C LEU A 82 -0.89 10.67 0.73
N PHE A 83 0.21 11.16 0.17
CA PHE A 83 0.68 12.52 0.43
C PHE A 83 -0.35 13.56 0.02
N SER A 84 -0.98 13.41 -1.14
CA SER A 84 -2.04 14.32 -1.61
C SER A 84 -3.24 14.38 -0.66
N LEU A 85 -3.53 13.28 0.06
CA LEU A 85 -4.56 13.25 1.10
C LEU A 85 -4.18 14.06 2.35
N THR A 86 -2.90 14.34 2.59
CA THR A 86 -2.48 15.23 3.69
C THR A 86 -2.64 16.71 3.37
N LEU A 87 -2.84 17.06 2.09
CA LEU A 87 -2.96 18.44 1.59
C LEU A 87 -4.43 18.84 1.37
N ILE A 88 -5.37 18.19 2.07
CA ILE A 88 -6.80 18.43 1.91
C ILE A 88 -7.16 19.77 2.56
N SER A 89 -7.93 20.60 1.82
CA SER A 89 -8.56 21.83 2.34
C SER A 89 -9.69 21.49 3.33
N ALA A 90 -10.13 22.51 4.08
CA ALA A 90 -11.20 22.35 5.07
C ALA A 90 -12.54 21.90 4.45
N HIS A 91 -12.77 22.16 3.17
CA HIS A 91 -13.99 21.78 2.43
C HIS A 91 -13.63 21.05 1.13
N PRO A 92 -13.23 19.78 1.20
CA PRO A 92 -12.86 19.03 0.02
C PRO A 92 -14.10 18.61 -0.78
N SER A 93 -13.97 18.63 -2.12
CA SER A 93 -15.03 18.09 -2.98
C SER A 93 -15.04 16.56 -2.91
N PHE A 94 -16.23 15.96 -3.10
CA PHE A 94 -16.39 14.50 -3.17
C PHE A 94 -15.43 13.87 -4.20
N TRP A 95 -15.43 14.39 -5.43
CA TRP A 95 -14.60 13.85 -6.50
C TRP A 95 -13.10 14.01 -6.24
N GLY A 96 -12.69 15.12 -5.62
CA GLY A 96 -11.30 15.32 -5.23
C GLY A 96 -10.80 14.27 -4.23
N MET A 97 -11.67 13.91 -3.26
CA MET A 97 -11.37 12.85 -2.29
C MET A 97 -11.38 11.47 -2.95
N PHE A 98 -12.43 11.19 -3.74
CA PHE A 98 -12.61 9.90 -4.42
C PHE A 98 -11.40 9.56 -5.31
N ILE A 99 -10.96 10.52 -6.15
CA ILE A 99 -9.83 10.33 -7.05
C ILE A 99 -8.54 10.03 -6.28
N ARG A 100 -8.25 10.76 -5.21
CA ARG A 100 -7.05 10.52 -4.39
C ARG A 100 -7.07 9.14 -3.76
N MET A 101 -8.20 8.73 -3.18
CA MET A 101 -8.36 7.39 -2.59
C MET A 101 -8.32 6.29 -3.66
N PHE A 102 -8.84 6.55 -4.85
CA PHE A 102 -8.74 5.64 -5.99
C PHE A 102 -7.28 5.40 -6.38
N PHE A 103 -6.47 6.46 -6.51
CA PHE A 103 -5.05 6.31 -6.83
C PHE A 103 -4.24 5.62 -5.73
N CYS A 104 -4.64 5.72 -4.47
CA CYS A 104 -4.04 4.90 -3.41
C CYS A 104 -4.27 3.41 -3.68
N GLY A 105 -5.51 3.00 -3.97
CA GLY A 105 -5.86 1.60 -4.28
C GLY A 105 -5.23 1.12 -5.59
N PHE A 106 -5.19 1.98 -6.61
CA PHE A 106 -4.54 1.71 -7.90
C PHE A 106 -3.05 1.39 -7.71
N GLY A 107 -2.30 2.26 -7.04
CA GLY A 107 -0.87 2.05 -6.76
C GLY A 107 -0.61 0.80 -5.92
N PHE A 108 -1.46 0.53 -4.93
CA PHE A 108 -1.37 -0.68 -4.12
C PHE A 108 -1.55 -1.95 -4.95
N ALA A 109 -2.56 -2.02 -5.81
CA ALA A 109 -2.82 -3.20 -6.64
C ALA A 109 -1.72 -3.42 -7.70
N MET A 110 -1.20 -2.33 -8.29
CA MET A 110 -0.04 -2.38 -9.18
C MET A 110 1.19 -2.99 -8.53
N PHE A 111 1.40 -2.74 -7.25
CA PHE A 111 2.51 -3.33 -6.49
C PHE A 111 2.21 -4.76 -6.08
N GLN A 112 1.04 -5.02 -5.49
CA GLN A 112 0.74 -6.27 -4.78
C GLN A 112 0.79 -7.48 -5.70
N THR A 113 0.20 -7.39 -6.89
CA THR A 113 0.09 -8.50 -7.85
C THR A 113 1.47 -9.01 -8.29
N PRO A 114 2.39 -8.18 -8.84
CA PRO A 114 3.70 -8.64 -9.25
C PRO A 114 4.60 -9.03 -8.06
N ASN A 115 4.42 -8.42 -6.90
CA ASN A 115 5.19 -8.77 -5.72
C ASN A 115 4.82 -10.16 -5.18
N ASN A 116 3.52 -10.48 -5.12
CA ASN A 116 3.07 -11.82 -4.74
C ASN A 116 3.55 -12.87 -5.74
N ASN A 117 3.47 -12.57 -7.05
CA ASN A 117 4.02 -13.45 -8.08
C ASN A 117 5.54 -13.67 -7.90
N THR A 118 6.30 -12.62 -7.54
CA THR A 118 7.73 -12.76 -7.25
C THR A 118 7.99 -13.74 -6.12
N ILE A 119 7.22 -13.70 -5.04
CA ILE A 119 7.39 -14.62 -3.89
C ILE A 119 7.11 -16.05 -4.33
N VAL A 120 6.01 -16.27 -5.05
CA VAL A 120 5.63 -17.62 -5.49
C VAL A 120 6.62 -18.21 -6.51
N THR A 121 6.99 -17.46 -7.54
CA THR A 121 7.86 -17.95 -8.63
C THR A 121 9.32 -18.16 -8.22
N ASN A 122 9.80 -17.46 -7.18
CA ASN A 122 11.14 -17.68 -6.63
C ASN A 122 11.17 -18.68 -5.48
N SER A 123 10.05 -19.32 -5.15
CA SER A 123 9.95 -20.39 -4.17
C SER A 123 9.99 -21.77 -4.88
N PRO A 124 10.65 -22.79 -4.30
CA PRO A 124 10.61 -24.14 -4.88
C PRO A 124 9.16 -24.66 -5.02
N PRO A 125 8.80 -25.34 -6.12
CA PRO A 125 7.44 -25.86 -6.33
C PRO A 125 6.95 -26.76 -5.17
N SER A 126 7.86 -27.52 -4.56
CA SER A 126 7.59 -28.34 -3.38
C SER A 126 7.24 -27.56 -2.12
N ARG A 127 7.42 -26.22 -2.11
CA ARG A 127 7.15 -25.31 -0.98
C ARG A 127 6.15 -24.22 -1.32
N SER A 128 5.30 -24.42 -2.31
CA SER A 128 4.27 -23.44 -2.74
C SER A 128 3.32 -23.04 -1.61
N GLY A 129 2.95 -23.99 -0.73
CA GLY A 129 2.17 -23.72 0.46
C GLY A 129 2.89 -22.79 1.45
N ALA A 130 4.19 -22.96 1.64
CA ALA A 130 5.00 -22.07 2.49
C ALA A 130 5.10 -20.67 1.90
N ALA A 131 5.21 -20.54 0.56
CA ALA A 131 5.21 -19.24 -0.12
C ALA A 131 3.89 -18.47 0.09
N SER A 132 2.76 -19.16 -0.04
CA SER A 132 1.43 -18.58 0.23
C SER A 132 1.24 -18.19 1.71
N GLY A 133 1.72 -19.03 2.63
CA GLY A 133 1.76 -18.73 4.07
C GLY A 133 2.59 -17.50 4.37
N LEU A 134 3.74 -17.33 3.72
CA LEU A 134 4.63 -16.17 3.88
C LEU A 134 3.97 -14.86 3.42
N ILE A 135 3.24 -14.89 2.29
CA ILE A 135 2.45 -13.75 1.82
C ILE A 135 1.37 -13.40 2.84
N GLY A 136 0.65 -14.40 3.37
CA GLY A 136 -0.35 -14.20 4.41
C GLY A 136 0.23 -13.60 5.69
N THR A 137 1.35 -14.12 6.16
CA THR A 137 2.06 -13.61 7.34
C THR A 137 2.52 -12.16 7.14
N ALA A 138 3.14 -11.84 5.98
CA ALA A 138 3.57 -10.49 5.67
C ALA A 138 2.40 -9.49 5.68
N ARG A 139 1.25 -9.89 5.13
CA ARG A 139 0.02 -9.10 5.15
C ARG A 139 -0.46 -8.83 6.56
N VAL A 140 -0.64 -9.88 7.36
CA VAL A 140 -1.16 -9.74 8.74
C VAL A 140 -0.19 -8.92 9.59
N THR A 141 1.13 -9.18 9.49
CA THR A 141 2.15 -8.40 10.20
C THR A 141 2.07 -6.91 9.84
N GLY A 142 2.00 -6.58 8.54
CA GLY A 142 1.88 -5.19 8.09
C GLY A 142 0.60 -4.53 8.61
N GLN A 143 -0.53 -5.22 8.50
CA GLN A 143 -1.82 -4.71 9.00
C GLN A 143 -1.80 -4.49 10.51
N THR A 144 -1.19 -5.40 11.28
CA THR A 144 -1.05 -5.26 12.74
C THR A 144 -0.18 -4.05 13.11
N ILE A 145 0.96 -3.86 12.43
CA ILE A 145 1.81 -2.69 12.62
C ILE A 145 1.03 -1.41 12.30
N GLY A 146 0.35 -1.37 11.17
CA GLY A 146 -0.46 -0.22 10.77
C GLY A 146 -1.56 0.11 11.77
N ALA A 147 -2.30 -0.90 12.24
CA ALA A 147 -3.35 -0.73 13.24
C ALA A 147 -2.80 -0.23 14.59
N ALA A 148 -1.68 -0.78 15.04
CA ALA A 148 -1.01 -0.35 16.27
C ALA A 148 -0.55 1.12 16.17
N LEU A 149 -0.01 1.54 15.03
CA LEU A 149 0.38 2.93 14.79
C LEU A 149 -0.84 3.86 14.79
N VAL A 150 -1.97 3.47 14.19
CA VAL A 150 -3.21 4.26 14.28
C VAL A 150 -3.64 4.42 15.74
N ALA A 151 -3.72 3.32 16.49
CA ALA A 151 -4.10 3.36 17.91
C ALA A 151 -3.15 4.27 18.71
N PHE A 152 -1.85 4.19 18.46
CA PHE A 152 -0.86 5.06 19.08
C PHE A 152 -1.09 6.53 18.75
N PHE A 153 -1.25 6.90 17.47
CA PHE A 153 -1.46 8.30 17.10
C PHE A 153 -2.79 8.86 17.60
N PHE A 154 -3.84 8.05 17.64
CA PHE A 154 -5.14 8.48 18.17
C PHE A 154 -5.18 8.53 19.70
N SER A 155 -4.25 7.89 20.42
CA SER A 155 -4.08 8.03 21.87
C SER A 155 -3.39 9.34 22.25
N MET A 156 -2.70 10.00 21.33
CA MET A 156 -2.04 11.28 21.57
C MET A 156 -3.06 12.42 21.69
N LYS A 157 -2.74 13.43 22.51
CA LYS A 157 -3.55 14.65 22.61
C LYS A 157 -3.49 15.41 21.28
N GLY A 158 -4.62 15.51 20.57
CA GLY A 158 -4.72 16.20 19.30
C GLY A 158 -6.12 16.14 18.71
N SER A 159 -6.40 16.98 17.70
CA SER A 159 -7.66 16.88 16.96
C SER A 159 -7.65 15.65 16.07
N VAL A 160 -8.86 15.15 15.72
CA VAL A 160 -9.02 14.02 14.77
C VAL A 160 -8.30 14.30 13.44
N ILE A 161 -8.39 15.54 12.96
CA ILE A 161 -7.71 15.96 11.72
C ILE A 161 -6.18 15.84 11.86
N SER A 162 -5.62 16.32 12.98
CA SER A 162 -4.18 16.25 13.22
C SER A 162 -3.69 14.81 13.31
N ASN A 163 -4.39 13.97 14.07
CA ASN A 163 -4.04 12.57 14.26
C ASN A 163 -4.16 11.78 12.95
N SER A 164 -5.23 12.01 12.17
CA SER A 164 -5.40 11.39 10.84
C SER A 164 -4.33 11.85 9.85
N ASN A 165 -3.97 13.13 9.85
CA ASN A 165 -2.87 13.65 9.02
C ASN A 165 -1.52 13.02 9.38
N THR A 166 -1.27 12.79 10.67
CA THR A 166 -0.06 12.07 11.13
C THR A 166 -0.06 10.64 10.63
N CYS A 167 -1.20 9.94 10.68
CA CYS A 167 -1.35 8.60 10.11
C CYS A 167 -1.05 8.60 8.60
N LEU A 168 -1.60 9.55 7.84
CA LEU A 168 -1.40 9.64 6.40
C LEU A 168 0.05 9.99 6.02
N ARG A 169 0.70 10.90 6.77
CA ARG A 169 2.13 11.21 6.58
C ARG A 169 3.02 10.00 6.84
N THR A 170 2.74 9.28 7.93
CA THR A 170 3.46 8.04 8.26
C THR A 170 3.23 6.97 7.21
N ALA A 171 1.98 6.81 6.73
CA ALA A 171 1.66 5.90 5.62
C ALA A 171 2.43 6.28 4.34
N THR A 172 2.52 7.58 4.02
CA THR A 172 3.30 8.09 2.90
C THR A 172 4.77 7.70 3.01
N ALA A 173 5.39 7.93 4.17
CA ALA A 173 6.79 7.61 4.42
C ALA A 173 7.04 6.09 4.31
N ILE A 174 6.18 5.26 4.90
CA ILE A 174 6.28 3.80 4.83
C ILE A 174 6.11 3.30 3.40
N ALA A 175 5.16 3.85 2.63
CA ALA A 175 4.97 3.50 1.22
C ALA A 175 6.19 3.90 0.36
N ALA A 176 6.78 5.07 0.62
CA ALA A 176 8.01 5.54 -0.05
C ALA A 176 9.20 4.62 0.27
N LEU A 177 9.38 4.21 1.53
CA LEU A 177 10.39 3.22 1.91
C LEU A 177 10.16 1.89 1.20
N GLY A 178 8.91 1.42 1.11
CA GLY A 178 8.56 0.24 0.34
C GLY A 178 8.91 0.38 -1.15
N ALA A 179 8.72 1.56 -1.75
CA ALA A 179 9.10 1.82 -3.13
C ALA A 179 10.63 1.70 -3.32
N ILE A 180 11.43 2.29 -2.44
CA ILE A 180 12.89 2.19 -2.46
C ILE A 180 13.33 0.72 -2.34
N LEU A 181 12.77 -0.04 -1.41
CA LEU A 181 13.06 -1.46 -1.25
C LEU A 181 12.69 -2.28 -2.51
N SER A 182 11.64 -1.88 -3.22
CA SER A 182 11.22 -2.55 -4.46
C SER A 182 12.23 -2.37 -5.60
N ILE A 183 12.85 -1.19 -5.73
CA ILE A 183 13.83 -0.92 -6.79
C ILE A 183 15.20 -1.53 -6.48
N THR A 184 15.67 -1.49 -5.22
CA THR A 184 16.95 -2.09 -4.83
C THR A 184 16.96 -3.61 -5.03
N ARG A 185 15.81 -4.26 -4.95
CA ARG A 185 15.63 -5.68 -5.32
C ARG A 185 16.01 -5.97 -6.78
N SER A 186 15.78 -5.02 -7.69
CA SER A 186 16.10 -5.12 -9.12
C SER A 186 17.61 -5.21 -9.37
N GLU A 187 18.39 -4.43 -8.65
CA GLU A 187 19.85 -4.39 -8.81
C GLU A 187 20.52 -5.68 -8.34
N MET A 188 20.06 -6.26 -7.23
CA MET A 188 20.61 -7.53 -6.73
C MET A 188 20.37 -8.71 -7.69
N LYS A 189 19.25 -8.71 -8.44
CA LYS A 189 19.00 -9.74 -9.46
C LYS A 189 19.97 -9.64 -10.64
N ASN A 190 20.44 -8.45 -10.98
CA ASN A 190 21.40 -8.23 -12.06
C ASN A 190 22.82 -8.68 -11.64
N ILE A 191 23.25 -8.38 -10.40
CA ILE A 191 24.57 -8.76 -9.86
C ILE A 191 24.70 -10.30 -9.77
N GLY A 192 23.66 -11.00 -9.33
CA GLY A 192 23.68 -12.47 -9.26
C GLY A 192 23.66 -13.18 -10.64
N ARG A 193 23.32 -12.46 -11.73
CA ARG A 193 23.37 -12.99 -13.10
C ARG A 193 24.71 -12.75 -13.81
N SER A 194 25.48 -11.78 -13.36
CA SER A 194 26.81 -11.47 -13.94
C SER A 194 27.95 -12.30 -13.30
N SER A 195 27.66 -13.05 -12.23
CA SER A 195 28.65 -13.89 -11.51
C SER A 195 28.50 -15.41 -11.78
N ASN A 196 27.60 -15.81 -12.69
CA ASN A 196 27.49 -17.15 -13.25
C ASN A 196 27.69 -17.12 -14.76
#